data_902948e346e35bcc5884dcef1884875b
#
_entry.id   902948e346e35bcc5884dcef1884875b
#
_cell.length_a   1.000
_cell.length_b   1.000
_cell.length_c   1.000
_cell.angle_alpha   90.00
_cell.angle_beta   90.00
_cell.angle_gamma   90.00
#
_symmetry.space_group_name_H-M   'P 1'
#
loop_
_entity.id
_entity.type
_entity.pdbx_description
1 polymer ?
#
loop_
_entity_poly.entity_id
_entity_poly.type
_entity_poly.pdbx_seq_one_letter_code
_entity_poly.pdbx_strand_id
1 'polypeptide(L)'
;MSYISKINPETADEKEKEVIRNHLAQGYRLTNEKLTLLHNAEAFKAIEDSSYSLDRELQRLIGKRAGDFFEYAISEENDCLICSTYFRKLLKDNGIDFDNFQFTKKEELLISFGRALAKDPKNIPDEIYTELKEEFTEEEIVVITAMGVLMVANNYFNDILKIEV
;
A
#
# COMPACT_ATOMS: atom_id res chain seq x y z
N MET A 1 -16.61 10.71 10.32
CA MET A 1 -17.48 10.86 9.11
C MET A 1 -16.62 11.36 7.96
N SER A 2 -16.60 10.61 6.86
CA SER A 2 -15.83 10.97 5.65
C SER A 2 -16.35 12.27 5.03
N TYR A 3 -15.44 13.08 4.48
CA TYR A 3 -15.83 14.32 3.79
C TYR A 3 -16.50 14.08 2.44
N ILE A 4 -16.18 12.97 1.79
CA ILE A 4 -16.73 12.55 0.49
C ILE A 4 -17.47 11.24 0.68
N SER A 5 -18.64 11.11 0.08
CA SER A 5 -19.42 9.87 0.07
C SER A 5 -18.70 8.79 -0.75
N LYS A 6 -19.06 7.55 -0.51
CA LYS A 6 -18.66 6.42 -1.35
C LYS A 6 -19.65 6.23 -2.49
N ILE A 7 -19.16 5.87 -3.67
CA ILE A 7 -20.02 5.34 -4.73
C ILE A 7 -20.63 4.01 -4.25
N ASN A 8 -21.93 3.85 -4.42
CA ASN A 8 -22.59 2.58 -4.16
C ASN A 8 -22.49 1.71 -5.42
N PRO A 9 -21.81 0.54 -5.37
CA PRO A 9 -21.65 -0.33 -6.54
C PRO A 9 -22.95 -0.80 -7.17
N GLU A 10 -24.04 -0.91 -6.38
CA GLU A 10 -25.35 -1.36 -6.88
C GLU A 10 -26.03 -0.32 -7.77
N THR A 11 -25.81 0.96 -7.48
CA THR A 11 -26.41 2.10 -8.20
C THR A 11 -25.42 2.84 -9.08
N ALA A 12 -24.18 2.36 -9.18
CA ALA A 12 -23.12 2.93 -10.00
C ALA A 12 -23.54 2.96 -11.49
N ASP A 13 -23.06 3.94 -12.23
CA ASP A 13 -23.26 4.01 -13.67
C ASP A 13 -22.41 2.95 -14.42
N GLU A 14 -22.57 2.83 -15.74
CA GLU A 14 -21.89 1.80 -16.52
C GLU A 14 -20.36 2.02 -16.56
N LYS A 15 -19.89 3.27 -16.56
CA LYS A 15 -18.46 3.59 -16.53
C LYS A 15 -17.84 3.21 -15.17
N GLU A 16 -18.51 3.54 -14.08
CA GLU A 16 -18.10 3.17 -12.73
C GLU A 16 -18.10 1.64 -12.55
N LYS A 17 -19.14 0.96 -13.02
CA LYS A 17 -19.22 -0.53 -13.00
C LYS A 17 -18.11 -1.19 -13.82
N GLU A 18 -17.73 -0.61 -14.95
CA GLU A 18 -16.60 -1.11 -15.75
C GLU A 18 -15.29 -0.99 -14.99
N VAL A 19 -15.03 0.16 -14.36
CA VAL A 19 -13.84 0.38 -13.52
C VAL A 19 -13.81 -0.61 -12.35
N ILE A 20 -14.95 -0.82 -11.67
CA ILE A 20 -15.06 -1.80 -10.57
C ILE A 20 -14.74 -3.22 -11.08
N ARG A 21 -15.32 -3.64 -12.20
CA ARG A 21 -15.06 -4.98 -12.78
C ARG A 21 -13.57 -5.16 -13.08
N ASN A 22 -12.94 -4.16 -13.69
CA ASN A 22 -11.53 -4.21 -14.05
C ASN A 22 -10.63 -4.27 -12.80
N HIS A 23 -10.95 -3.51 -11.75
CA HIS A 23 -10.25 -3.55 -10.47
C HIS A 23 -10.32 -4.95 -9.82
N LEU A 24 -11.51 -5.50 -9.71
CA LEU A 24 -11.72 -6.83 -9.13
C LEU A 24 -11.03 -7.94 -9.96
N ALA A 25 -11.00 -7.80 -11.29
CA ALA A 25 -10.31 -8.72 -12.18
C ALA A 25 -8.78 -8.74 -11.99
N GLN A 26 -8.19 -7.67 -11.45
CA GLN A 26 -6.77 -7.64 -11.04
C GLN A 26 -6.51 -8.40 -9.73
N GLY A 27 -7.55 -8.87 -9.02
CA GLY A 27 -7.44 -9.60 -7.77
C GLY A 27 -7.45 -8.72 -6.51
N TYR A 28 -7.63 -7.40 -6.67
CA TYR A 28 -7.67 -6.46 -5.55
C TYR A 28 -9.08 -6.34 -4.96
N ARG A 29 -9.14 -5.85 -3.71
CA ARG A 29 -10.40 -5.67 -2.97
C ARG A 29 -10.96 -4.26 -3.19
N LEU A 30 -12.27 -4.17 -3.30
CA LEU A 30 -12.98 -2.89 -3.36
C LEU A 30 -13.12 -2.30 -1.96
N THR A 31 -12.20 -1.44 -1.58
CA THR A 31 -12.19 -0.75 -0.28
C THR A 31 -12.98 0.55 -0.31
N ASN A 32 -13.23 1.16 0.86
CA ASN A 32 -13.88 2.47 0.95
C ASN A 32 -13.08 3.56 0.23
N GLU A 33 -11.75 3.49 0.24
CA GLU A 33 -10.88 4.38 -0.55
C GLU A 33 -11.20 4.27 -2.04
N LYS A 34 -11.28 3.05 -2.59
CA LYS A 34 -11.57 2.80 -4.01
C LYS A 34 -12.94 3.32 -4.41
N LEU A 35 -13.94 3.11 -3.54
CA LEU A 35 -15.29 3.64 -3.75
C LEU A 35 -15.34 5.18 -3.68
N THR A 36 -14.45 5.81 -2.93
CA THR A 36 -14.33 7.27 -2.89
C THR A 36 -13.58 7.80 -4.13
N LEU A 37 -12.47 7.18 -4.52
CA LEU A 37 -11.73 7.51 -5.74
C LEU A 37 -12.60 7.42 -7.00
N LEU A 38 -13.57 6.51 -7.01
CA LEU A 38 -14.44 6.24 -8.15
C LEU A 38 -15.33 7.42 -8.56
N HIS A 39 -15.49 8.45 -7.71
CA HIS A 39 -16.10 9.72 -8.13
C HIS A 39 -15.42 10.35 -9.34
N ASN A 40 -14.17 9.99 -9.61
CA ASN A 40 -13.47 10.35 -10.83
C ASN A 40 -12.70 9.14 -11.39
N ALA A 41 -13.19 8.58 -12.48
CA ALA A 41 -12.62 7.38 -13.10
C ALA A 41 -11.15 7.57 -13.55
N GLU A 42 -10.76 8.77 -13.95
CA GLU A 42 -9.37 9.04 -14.37
C GLU A 42 -8.43 9.12 -13.15
N ALA A 43 -8.87 9.74 -12.05
CA ALA A 43 -8.13 9.74 -10.79
C ALA A 43 -7.97 8.31 -10.25
N PHE A 44 -9.05 7.52 -10.27
CA PHE A 44 -9.01 6.10 -9.91
C PHE A 44 -7.97 5.35 -10.74
N LYS A 45 -8.05 5.44 -12.06
CA LYS A 45 -7.11 4.76 -12.96
C LYS A 45 -5.65 5.18 -12.73
N ALA A 46 -5.39 6.47 -12.60
CA ALA A 46 -4.02 6.97 -12.42
C ALA A 46 -3.36 6.39 -11.15
N ILE A 47 -4.08 6.34 -10.05
CA ILE A 47 -3.59 5.79 -8.78
C ILE A 47 -3.51 4.27 -8.85
N GLU A 48 -4.57 3.59 -9.31
CA GLU A 48 -4.64 2.13 -9.29
C GLU A 48 -3.71 1.47 -10.33
N ASP A 49 -3.60 2.02 -11.55
CA ASP A 49 -2.66 1.49 -12.54
C ASP A 49 -1.21 1.58 -12.04
N SER A 50 -0.86 2.66 -11.31
CA SER A 50 0.43 2.78 -10.63
C SER A 50 0.57 1.72 -9.52
N SER A 51 -0.46 1.54 -8.68
CA SER A 51 -0.49 0.55 -7.62
C SER A 51 -0.32 -0.87 -8.17
N TYR A 52 -1.10 -1.25 -9.20
CA TYR A 52 -1.01 -2.58 -9.82
C TYR A 52 0.38 -2.86 -10.41
N SER A 53 0.97 -1.86 -11.07
CA SER A 53 2.27 -2.00 -11.69
C SER A 53 3.37 -2.17 -10.65
N LEU A 54 3.41 -1.29 -9.65
CA LEU A 54 4.43 -1.31 -8.59
C LEU A 54 4.28 -2.52 -7.68
N ASP A 55 3.06 -2.90 -7.30
CA ASP A 55 2.82 -4.08 -6.46
C ASP A 55 3.29 -5.37 -7.14
N ARG A 56 2.95 -5.57 -8.43
CA ARG A 56 3.44 -6.74 -9.18
C ARG A 56 4.97 -6.77 -9.25
N GLU A 57 5.61 -5.63 -9.49
CA GLU A 57 7.05 -5.54 -9.61
C GLU A 57 7.73 -5.74 -8.26
N LEU A 58 7.20 -5.17 -7.20
CA LEU A 58 7.66 -5.37 -5.84
C LEU A 58 7.59 -6.86 -5.46
N GLN A 59 6.46 -7.51 -5.69
CA GLN A 59 6.29 -8.94 -5.40
C GLN A 59 7.23 -9.82 -6.23
N ARG A 60 7.49 -9.47 -7.48
CA ARG A 60 8.44 -10.18 -8.35
C ARG A 60 9.87 -10.11 -7.81
N LEU A 61 10.28 -8.95 -7.31
CA LEU A 61 11.65 -8.67 -6.88
C LEU A 61 11.94 -9.14 -5.45
N ILE A 62 11.08 -8.82 -4.52
CA ILE A 62 11.34 -9.09 -3.08
C ILE A 62 10.40 -10.12 -2.46
N GLY A 63 9.39 -10.58 -3.19
CA GLY A 63 8.37 -11.52 -2.73
C GLY A 63 7.20 -10.84 -2.03
N LYS A 64 6.02 -11.46 -2.13
CA LYS A 64 4.75 -10.92 -1.64
C LYS A 64 4.79 -10.62 -0.14
N ARG A 65 5.25 -11.56 0.68
CA ARG A 65 5.26 -11.42 2.14
C ARG A 65 6.09 -10.21 2.59
N ALA A 66 7.28 -10.03 2.03
CA ALA A 66 8.15 -8.91 2.37
C ALA A 66 7.56 -7.56 1.92
N GLY A 67 6.93 -7.52 0.74
CA GLY A 67 6.19 -6.37 0.23
C GLY A 67 5.02 -5.99 1.16
N ASP A 68 4.17 -6.96 1.51
CA ASP A 68 3.01 -6.74 2.41
C ASP A 68 3.45 -6.18 3.78
N PHE A 69 4.57 -6.65 4.34
CA PHE A 69 5.12 -6.11 5.59
C PHE A 69 5.67 -4.69 5.46
N PHE A 70 6.35 -4.41 4.35
CA PHE A 70 6.84 -3.07 4.05
C PHE A 70 5.69 -2.05 3.99
N GLU A 71 4.65 -2.36 3.23
CA GLU A 71 3.47 -1.50 3.07
C GLU A 71 2.67 -1.36 4.38
N TYR A 72 2.58 -2.45 5.15
CA TYR A 72 1.96 -2.43 6.47
C TYR A 72 2.71 -1.50 7.44
N ALA A 73 4.04 -1.58 7.48
CA ALA A 73 4.87 -0.75 8.34
C ALA A 73 4.72 0.75 8.03
N ILE A 74 4.64 1.13 6.75
CA ILE A 74 4.36 2.51 6.32
C ILE A 74 2.98 2.96 6.80
N SER A 75 1.97 2.10 6.64
CA SER A 75 0.59 2.42 7.02
C SER A 75 0.42 2.58 8.53
N GLU A 76 1.14 1.79 9.33
CA GLU A 76 1.18 1.94 10.79
C GLU A 76 1.90 3.23 11.22
N GLU A 77 3.05 3.55 10.62
CA GLU A 77 3.80 4.76 10.97
C GLU A 77 3.04 6.04 10.62
N ASN A 78 2.22 6.02 9.57
CA ASN A 78 1.35 7.13 9.17
C ASN A 78 0.01 7.16 9.94
N ASP A 79 -0.23 6.27 10.90
CA ASP A 79 -1.51 6.14 11.62
C ASP A 79 -2.74 5.95 10.69
N CYS A 80 -2.54 5.46 9.45
CA CYS A 80 -3.63 5.20 8.51
C CYS A 80 -4.41 3.94 8.91
N LEU A 81 -5.46 4.10 9.70
CA LEU A 81 -6.24 2.98 10.24
C LEU A 81 -6.86 2.10 9.15
N ILE A 82 -7.38 2.69 8.07
CA ILE A 82 -7.96 1.91 6.95
C ILE A 82 -6.88 1.09 6.24
N CYS A 83 -5.69 1.66 6.02
CA CYS A 83 -4.59 1.00 5.34
C CYS A 83 -3.98 -0.11 6.21
N SER A 84 -3.67 0.17 7.47
CA SER A 84 -3.11 -0.82 8.39
C SER A 84 -4.08 -1.99 8.65
N THR A 85 -5.38 -1.72 8.76
CA THR A 85 -6.41 -2.76 8.87
C THR A 85 -6.46 -3.65 7.61
N TYR A 86 -6.35 -3.05 6.42
CA TYR A 86 -6.29 -3.77 5.15
C TYR A 86 -5.09 -4.73 5.11
N PHE A 87 -3.87 -4.22 5.35
CA PHE A 87 -2.66 -5.04 5.31
C PHE A 87 -2.61 -6.09 6.42
N ARG A 88 -3.06 -5.76 7.64
CA ARG A 88 -3.16 -6.73 8.73
C ARG A 88 -4.08 -7.90 8.35
N LYS A 89 -5.22 -7.60 7.72
CA LYS A 89 -6.12 -8.64 7.22
C LYS A 89 -5.47 -9.45 6.09
N LEU A 90 -4.80 -8.79 5.15
CA LEU A 90 -4.12 -9.45 4.03
C LEU A 90 -3.04 -10.41 4.52
N LEU A 91 -2.17 -9.98 5.44
CA LEU A 91 -1.13 -10.81 6.06
C LEU A 91 -1.74 -12.04 6.78
N LYS A 92 -2.81 -11.82 7.55
CA LYS A 92 -3.52 -12.90 8.24
C LYS A 92 -4.11 -13.92 7.25
N ASP A 93 -4.77 -13.45 6.18
CA ASP A 93 -5.34 -14.30 5.13
C ASP A 93 -4.24 -15.09 4.37
N ASN A 94 -3.01 -14.58 4.35
CA ASN A 94 -1.82 -15.24 3.81
C ASN A 94 -1.08 -16.14 4.84
N GLY A 95 -1.69 -16.44 5.97
CA GLY A 95 -1.19 -17.42 6.93
C GLY A 95 -0.21 -16.85 7.96
N ILE A 96 -0.12 -15.53 8.12
CA ILE A 96 0.69 -14.92 9.19
C ILE A 96 -0.06 -15.00 10.51
N ASP A 97 0.53 -15.72 11.46
CA ASP A 97 0.11 -15.74 12.86
C ASP A 97 0.89 -14.65 13.62
N PHE A 98 0.24 -13.53 13.89
CA PHE A 98 0.85 -12.38 14.57
C PHE A 98 1.34 -12.65 16.00
N ASP A 99 0.83 -13.72 16.61
CA ASP A 99 1.21 -14.09 17.98
C ASP A 99 2.43 -15.02 18.00
N ASN A 100 2.76 -15.63 16.85
CA ASN A 100 3.83 -16.62 16.75
C ASN A 100 4.52 -16.58 15.38
N PHE A 101 5.21 -15.46 15.09
CA PHE A 101 5.88 -15.30 13.81
C PHE A 101 7.25 -14.60 13.98
N GLN A 102 8.20 -14.88 13.08
CA GLN A 102 9.52 -14.24 13.07
C GLN A 102 9.77 -13.57 11.73
N PHE A 103 10.31 -12.35 11.78
CA PHE A 103 10.80 -11.65 10.62
C PHE A 103 12.12 -12.24 10.13
N THR A 104 12.33 -12.22 8.83
CA THR A 104 13.67 -12.38 8.25
C THR A 104 14.45 -11.07 8.39
N LYS A 105 15.79 -11.11 8.27
CA LYS A 105 16.62 -9.90 8.28
C LYS A 105 16.18 -8.89 7.21
N LYS A 106 15.84 -9.36 6.01
CA LYS A 106 15.33 -8.50 4.93
C LYS A 106 14.01 -7.83 5.27
N GLU A 107 13.09 -8.55 5.90
CA GLU A 107 11.80 -7.99 6.34
C GLU A 107 12.00 -6.94 7.44
N GLU A 108 12.88 -7.18 8.41
CA GLU A 108 13.22 -6.19 9.44
C GLU A 108 13.80 -4.91 8.85
N LEU A 109 14.69 -5.02 7.87
CA LEU A 109 15.27 -3.88 7.16
C LEU A 109 14.21 -3.12 6.37
N LEU A 110 13.33 -3.81 5.64
CA LEU A 110 12.24 -3.20 4.89
C LEU A 110 11.24 -2.47 5.81
N ILE A 111 10.90 -3.07 6.95
CA ILE A 111 10.05 -2.44 7.97
C ILE A 111 10.72 -1.17 8.51
N SER A 112 12.01 -1.24 8.83
CA SER A 112 12.78 -0.09 9.32
C SER A 112 12.84 1.04 8.29
N PHE A 113 13.09 0.69 7.02
CA PHE A 113 13.10 1.65 5.91
C PHE A 113 11.72 2.25 5.67
N GLY A 114 10.67 1.43 5.64
CA GLY A 114 9.29 1.90 5.45
C GLY A 114 8.85 2.89 6.52
N ARG A 115 9.15 2.61 7.78
CA ARG A 115 8.88 3.53 8.90
C ARG A 115 9.67 4.82 8.78
N ALA A 116 10.97 4.75 8.49
CA ALA A 116 11.79 5.94 8.33
C ALA A 116 11.30 6.82 7.16
N LEU A 117 10.95 6.21 6.03
CA LEU A 117 10.39 6.88 4.85
C LEU A 117 9.07 7.58 5.18
N ALA A 118 8.19 6.92 5.91
CA ALA A 118 6.87 7.46 6.29
C ALA A 118 6.99 8.60 7.30
N LYS A 119 7.92 8.47 8.26
CA LYS A 119 8.08 9.42 9.36
C LYS A 119 8.77 10.72 8.94
N ASP A 120 9.95 10.59 8.30
CA ASP A 120 10.76 11.74 7.88
C ASP A 120 11.62 11.37 6.65
N PRO A 121 11.07 11.48 5.44
CA PRO A 121 11.77 11.06 4.23
C PRO A 121 13.04 11.89 3.92
N LYS A 122 13.23 13.02 4.58
CA LYS A 122 14.42 13.87 4.40
C LYS A 122 15.59 13.49 5.30
N ASN A 123 15.31 12.76 6.38
CA ASN A 123 16.29 12.41 7.40
C ASN A 123 16.31 10.90 7.67
N ILE A 124 16.24 10.09 6.61
CA ILE A 124 16.41 8.64 6.73
C ILE A 124 17.87 8.37 7.15
N PRO A 125 18.13 7.57 8.20
CA PRO A 125 19.48 7.26 8.64
C PRO A 125 20.35 6.64 7.54
N ASP A 126 21.62 7.08 7.44
CA ASP A 126 22.56 6.57 6.43
C ASP A 126 22.84 5.08 6.59
N GLU A 127 22.73 4.55 7.81
CA GLU A 127 22.87 3.13 8.11
C GLU A 127 21.82 2.29 7.36
N ILE A 128 20.59 2.76 7.29
CA ILE A 128 19.51 2.08 6.53
C ILE A 128 19.87 2.02 5.05
N TYR A 129 20.40 3.09 4.46
CA TYR A 129 20.82 3.07 3.05
C TYR A 129 22.01 2.13 2.82
N THR A 130 22.93 2.05 3.77
CA THR A 130 24.07 1.14 3.70
C THR A 130 23.57 -0.31 3.69
N GLU A 131 22.69 -0.68 4.62
CA GLU A 131 22.12 -2.03 4.70
C GLU A 131 21.25 -2.36 3.49
N LEU A 132 20.47 -1.38 2.97
CA LEU A 132 19.70 -1.59 1.73
C LEU A 132 20.59 -1.95 0.55
N LYS A 133 21.72 -1.27 0.38
CA LYS A 133 22.67 -1.56 -0.72
C LYS A 133 23.42 -2.88 -0.56
N GLU A 134 23.53 -3.40 0.67
CA GLU A 134 24.10 -4.71 0.94
C GLU A 134 23.12 -5.86 0.61
N GLU A 135 21.81 -5.63 0.84
CA GLU A 135 20.78 -6.67 0.74
C GLU A 135 19.99 -6.62 -0.57
N PHE A 136 19.98 -5.47 -1.27
CA PHE A 136 19.17 -5.23 -2.46
C PHE A 136 19.97 -4.57 -3.59
N THR A 137 19.62 -4.88 -4.82
CA THR A 137 20.14 -4.18 -6.02
C THR A 137 19.54 -2.77 -6.12
N GLU A 138 20.16 -1.91 -6.94
CA GLU A 138 19.61 -0.57 -7.21
C GLU A 138 18.22 -0.62 -7.86
N GLU A 139 17.95 -1.62 -8.71
CA GLU A 139 16.63 -1.87 -9.29
C GLU A 139 15.58 -2.13 -8.19
N GLU A 140 15.89 -3.04 -7.26
CA GLU A 140 15.00 -3.37 -6.14
C GLU A 140 14.77 -2.15 -5.23
N ILE A 141 15.82 -1.41 -4.89
CA ILE A 141 15.73 -0.20 -4.05
C ILE A 141 14.82 0.85 -4.70
N VAL A 142 14.94 1.05 -6.01
CA VAL A 142 14.08 2.01 -6.76
C VAL A 142 12.62 1.59 -6.69
N VAL A 143 12.30 0.31 -6.92
CA VAL A 143 10.91 -0.19 -6.86
C VAL A 143 10.36 -0.13 -5.45
N ILE A 144 11.14 -0.56 -4.43
CA ILE A 144 10.77 -0.46 -3.01
C ILE A 144 10.46 1.00 -2.65
N THR A 145 11.33 1.93 -3.04
CA THR A 145 11.13 3.35 -2.73
C THR A 145 9.91 3.92 -3.44
N ALA A 146 9.71 3.60 -4.72
CA ALA A 146 8.56 4.07 -5.50
C ALA A 146 7.23 3.58 -4.90
N MET A 147 7.18 2.29 -4.51
CA MET A 147 6.00 1.75 -3.83
C MET A 147 5.78 2.40 -2.46
N GLY A 148 6.84 2.62 -1.68
CA GLY A 148 6.74 3.30 -0.39
C GLY A 148 6.19 4.72 -0.50
N VAL A 149 6.63 5.49 -1.49
CA VAL A 149 6.10 6.85 -1.76
C VAL A 149 4.63 6.80 -2.15
N LEU A 150 4.23 5.82 -2.99
CA LEU A 150 2.83 5.64 -3.37
C LEU A 150 1.96 5.28 -2.17
N MET A 151 2.46 4.43 -1.27
CA MET A 151 1.77 4.09 -0.02
C MET A 151 1.54 5.31 0.87
N VAL A 152 2.56 6.17 1.04
CA VAL A 152 2.40 7.44 1.79
C VAL A 152 1.33 8.33 1.14
N ALA A 153 1.34 8.43 -0.20
CA ALA A 153 0.33 9.20 -0.92
C ALA A 153 -1.10 8.65 -0.70
N ASN A 154 -1.28 7.33 -0.75
CA ASN A 154 -2.56 6.68 -0.48
C ASN A 154 -3.01 6.87 0.97
N ASN A 155 -2.09 6.76 1.94
CA ASN A 155 -2.40 7.02 3.35
C ASN A 155 -2.88 8.45 3.54
N TYR A 156 -2.20 9.44 2.97
CA TYR A 156 -2.61 10.85 3.03
C TYR A 156 -3.95 11.11 2.34
N PHE A 157 -4.22 10.46 1.21
CA PHE A 157 -5.52 10.57 0.56
C PHE A 157 -6.65 10.13 1.50
N ASN A 158 -6.47 9.00 2.19
CA ASN A 158 -7.43 8.49 3.17
C ASN A 158 -7.60 9.44 4.35
N ASP A 159 -6.52 9.97 4.89
CA ASP A 159 -6.53 10.84 6.07
C ASP A 159 -7.11 12.22 5.74
N ILE A 160 -6.74 12.82 4.61
CA ILE A 160 -7.24 14.12 4.15
C ILE A 160 -8.76 14.09 3.98
N LEU A 161 -9.29 13.02 3.38
CA LEU A 161 -10.73 12.86 3.16
C LEU A 161 -11.46 12.19 4.33
N LYS A 162 -10.73 11.79 5.38
CA LYS A 162 -11.25 11.07 6.56
C LYS A 162 -12.05 9.83 6.18
N ILE A 163 -11.49 9.03 5.28
CA ILE A 163 -12.15 7.81 4.81
C ILE A 163 -12.18 6.80 5.97
N GLU A 164 -13.37 6.32 6.29
CA GLU A 164 -13.58 5.37 7.38
C GLU A 164 -13.30 3.93 6.92
N VAL A 165 -12.96 3.06 7.88
CA VAL A 165 -12.72 1.62 7.67
C VAL A 165 -14.00 0.89 7.23
#